data_20f891041b093fd867f6a4372ab6e0f6
#
_entry.id   20f891041b093fd867f6a4372ab6e0f6
#
_cell.length_a   1.000
_cell.length_b   1.000
_cell.length_c   1.000
_cell.angle_alpha   90.00
_cell.angle_beta   90.00
_cell.angle_gamma   90.00
#
_symmetry.space_group_name_H-M   'P 1'
#
loop_
_entity.id
_entity.type
_entity.pdbx_description
1 polymer ?
#
loop_
_entity_poly.entity_id
_entity_poly.type
_entity_poly.pdbx_seq_one_letter_code
_entity_poly.pdbx_strand_id
1 'polypeptide(L)'
;MNTLIELYDERAIENILAPDMFHPRRIIYLCPREVLRDHTRQQKLAAFYRKRGWEPELIFVGTSLFEADRILRQLFTIEEKYPDCAIDVTGGSDAALFAAGMFAARKGVSAFTYSRRKNRFYDISGADFADDLYCDLTYSIEDFFLMAGGTLLPGRVDNHILSQYLPYFDPFFSCFLRFRHEWPTIISYIQRISPAEYGQIPPPDITGSYTVKGERGSRNSANEDALQELAQIGFIQDLTIIPDQQVSFRFRDVHTRAWLRYVGSVLELYTYKACVDAAIFHDVISSAVVRWDDVLGHGSVLNEIDVMAARGVIPLFLSCKACDIKTEALNELAILRDRFGGKGAKAVIVTTESCNAATRHRAAQLGIAVIDLEELKTGQLVHRLKVIMKAE
;
A
#
# COMPACT_ATOMS: atom_id res chain seq x y z
N MET A 1 -1.76 7.46 -32.96
CA MET A 1 -0.85 6.31 -32.73
C MET A 1 -1.71 5.06 -32.63
N ASN A 2 -1.52 4.09 -33.54
CA ASN A 2 -2.24 2.81 -33.48
C ASN A 2 -1.44 1.72 -32.77
N THR A 3 -0.12 1.82 -32.80
CA THR A 3 0.79 0.83 -32.21
C THR A 3 1.73 1.51 -31.22
N LEU A 4 1.78 0.98 -30.00
CA LEU A 4 2.72 1.40 -28.97
C LEU A 4 3.71 0.28 -28.69
N ILE A 5 5.00 0.60 -28.73
CA ILE A 5 6.09 -0.30 -28.34
C ILE A 5 6.45 0.00 -26.90
N GLU A 6 6.30 -0.99 -26.03
CA GLU A 6 6.66 -0.95 -24.62
C GLU A 6 7.97 -1.70 -24.38
N LEU A 7 8.93 -1.03 -23.78
CA LEU A 7 10.16 -1.65 -23.28
C LEU A 7 9.84 -2.25 -21.90
N TYR A 8 9.67 -3.56 -21.84
CA TYR A 8 9.22 -4.23 -20.62
C TYR A 8 10.16 -3.95 -19.43
N ASP A 9 9.59 -3.48 -18.34
CA ASP A 9 10.24 -3.27 -17.04
C ASP A 9 9.78 -4.36 -16.05
N GLU A 10 10.66 -4.78 -15.15
CA GLU A 10 10.30 -5.72 -14.08
C GLU A 10 9.28 -5.13 -13.11
N ARG A 11 9.24 -3.81 -13.01
CA ARG A 11 8.24 -3.07 -12.24
C ARG A 11 6.98 -2.89 -13.06
N ALA A 12 5.94 -3.58 -12.65
CA ALA A 12 4.75 -3.79 -13.46
C ALA A 12 4.00 -2.50 -13.87
N ILE A 13 4.00 -1.48 -13.01
CA ILE A 13 3.30 -0.21 -13.27
C ILE A 13 3.87 0.53 -14.48
N GLU A 14 5.17 0.40 -14.73
CA GLU A 14 5.83 1.01 -15.88
C GLU A 14 5.29 0.49 -17.22
N ASN A 15 4.83 -0.75 -17.22
CA ASN A 15 4.35 -1.42 -18.44
C ASN A 15 2.90 -1.06 -18.80
N ILE A 16 2.19 -0.32 -17.96
CA ILE A 16 0.77 -0.03 -18.17
C ILE A 16 0.44 1.46 -18.25
N LEU A 17 1.35 2.33 -17.80
CA LEU A 17 1.09 3.78 -17.74
C LEU A 17 0.79 4.40 -19.10
N ALA A 18 1.70 4.24 -20.05
CA ALA A 18 1.52 4.81 -21.37
C ALA A 18 0.40 4.12 -22.17
N PRO A 19 0.29 2.79 -22.17
CA PRO A 19 -0.87 2.14 -22.77
C PRO A 19 -2.22 2.64 -22.23
N ASP A 20 -2.36 2.75 -20.90
CA ASP A 20 -3.60 3.19 -20.26
C ASP A 20 -3.89 4.69 -20.47
N MET A 21 -2.85 5.50 -20.72
CA MET A 21 -3.00 6.92 -21.03
C MET A 21 -3.41 7.16 -22.48
N PHE A 22 -2.81 6.43 -23.42
CA PHE A 22 -2.92 6.72 -24.84
C PHE A 22 -3.89 5.79 -25.60
N HIS A 23 -4.35 4.70 -24.99
CA HIS A 23 -5.29 3.71 -25.56
C HIS A 23 -4.94 3.27 -27.00
N PRO A 24 -3.71 2.78 -27.27
CA PRO A 24 -3.35 2.33 -28.60
C PRO A 24 -4.13 1.06 -28.99
N ARG A 25 -4.47 0.90 -30.26
CA ARG A 25 -5.11 -0.32 -30.74
C ARG A 25 -4.27 -1.58 -30.49
N ARG A 26 -2.93 -1.42 -30.50
CA ARG A 26 -1.96 -2.51 -30.34
C ARG A 26 -0.83 -2.09 -29.39
N ILE A 27 -0.46 -3.01 -28.50
CA ILE A 27 0.69 -2.86 -27.62
C ILE A 27 1.68 -3.98 -27.91
N ILE A 28 2.94 -3.63 -28.19
CA ILE A 28 4.01 -4.58 -28.44
C ILE A 28 4.98 -4.52 -27.26
N TYR A 29 4.95 -5.53 -26.40
CA TYR A 29 5.90 -5.66 -25.31
C TYR A 29 7.20 -6.29 -25.77
N LEU A 30 8.28 -5.54 -25.76
CA LEU A 30 9.63 -6.05 -25.94
C LEU A 30 10.13 -6.57 -24.58
N CYS A 31 10.11 -7.87 -24.38
CA CYS A 31 10.24 -8.47 -23.05
C CYS A 31 11.28 -9.60 -23.01
N PRO A 32 11.81 -9.94 -21.82
CA PRO A 32 12.63 -11.12 -21.62
C PRO A 32 11.87 -12.42 -21.97
N ARG A 33 12.62 -13.47 -22.28
CA ARG A 33 12.02 -14.77 -22.65
C ARG A 33 11.19 -15.41 -21.57
N GLU A 34 11.49 -15.11 -20.31
CA GLU A 34 10.76 -15.54 -19.12
C GLU A 34 9.33 -14.98 -19.14
N VAL A 35 9.18 -13.69 -19.44
CA VAL A 35 7.87 -13.03 -19.59
C VAL A 35 7.09 -13.58 -20.78
N LEU A 36 7.77 -13.93 -21.87
CA LEU A 36 7.12 -14.53 -23.03
C LEU A 36 6.48 -15.89 -22.69
N ARG A 37 7.05 -16.62 -21.73
CA ARG A 37 6.55 -17.93 -21.26
C ARG A 37 5.57 -17.81 -20.10
N ASP A 38 5.48 -16.66 -19.47
CA ASP A 38 4.59 -16.41 -18.33
C ASP A 38 3.19 -16.00 -18.80
N HIS A 39 2.38 -17.01 -19.16
CA HIS A 39 1.01 -16.77 -19.57
C HIS A 39 0.14 -16.13 -18.48
N THR A 40 0.43 -16.37 -17.22
CA THR A 40 -0.31 -15.77 -16.10
C THR A 40 -0.13 -14.25 -16.09
N ARG A 41 1.11 -13.77 -16.27
CA ARG A 41 1.40 -12.33 -16.35
C ARG A 41 0.74 -11.68 -17.57
N GLN A 42 0.78 -12.34 -18.72
CA GLN A 42 0.10 -11.87 -19.94
C GLN A 42 -1.42 -11.77 -19.74
N GLN A 43 -2.03 -12.77 -19.09
CA GLN A 43 -3.47 -12.75 -18.76
C GLN A 43 -3.83 -11.62 -17.79
N LYS A 44 -2.96 -11.30 -16.83
CA LYS A 44 -3.16 -10.17 -15.89
C LYS A 44 -3.13 -8.83 -16.61
N LEU A 45 -2.20 -8.62 -17.55
CA LEU A 45 -2.19 -7.43 -18.40
C LEU A 45 -3.51 -7.30 -19.20
N ALA A 46 -3.94 -8.37 -19.83
CA ALA A 46 -5.22 -8.38 -20.56
C ALA A 46 -6.42 -8.10 -19.64
N ALA A 47 -6.43 -8.70 -18.44
CA ALA A 47 -7.49 -8.47 -17.45
C ALA A 47 -7.50 -7.03 -16.94
N PHE A 48 -6.33 -6.43 -16.73
CA PHE A 48 -6.19 -5.03 -16.35
C PHE A 48 -6.83 -4.10 -17.39
N TYR A 49 -6.48 -4.24 -18.69
CA TYR A 49 -7.04 -3.38 -19.72
C TYR A 49 -8.55 -3.59 -19.89
N ARG A 50 -9.04 -4.84 -19.80
CA ARG A 50 -10.47 -5.13 -19.81
C ARG A 50 -11.21 -4.46 -18.64
N LYS A 51 -10.62 -4.48 -17.43
CA LYS A 51 -11.14 -3.75 -16.25
C LYS A 51 -11.19 -2.23 -16.50
N ARG A 52 -10.26 -1.70 -17.29
CA ARG A 52 -10.21 -0.29 -17.71
C ARG A 52 -11.19 0.04 -18.87
N GLY A 53 -11.92 -0.94 -19.40
CA GLY A 53 -12.95 -0.76 -20.39
C GLY A 53 -12.49 -0.81 -21.85
N TRP A 54 -11.27 -1.32 -22.15
CA TRP A 54 -10.76 -1.49 -23.50
C TRP A 54 -9.92 -2.76 -23.65
N GLU A 55 -9.82 -3.28 -24.89
CA GLU A 55 -9.12 -4.54 -25.17
C GLU A 55 -8.15 -4.34 -26.35
N PRO A 56 -6.90 -3.93 -26.08
CA PRO A 56 -5.88 -3.81 -27.11
C PRO A 56 -5.41 -5.18 -27.60
N GLU A 57 -4.90 -5.23 -28.83
CA GLU A 57 -4.12 -6.37 -29.30
C GLU A 57 -2.77 -6.40 -28.57
N LEU A 58 -2.53 -7.43 -27.73
CA LEU A 58 -1.27 -7.60 -26.99
C LEU A 58 -0.33 -8.53 -27.76
N ILE A 59 0.87 -8.03 -28.07
CA ILE A 59 1.91 -8.79 -28.77
C ILE A 59 3.15 -8.81 -27.88
N PHE A 60 3.67 -10.00 -27.58
CA PHE A 60 4.88 -10.17 -26.80
C PHE A 60 6.02 -10.62 -27.72
N VAL A 61 7.11 -9.87 -27.73
CA VAL A 61 8.31 -10.13 -28.51
C VAL A 61 9.47 -10.40 -27.57
N GLY A 62 9.96 -11.63 -27.57
CA GLY A 62 11.08 -12.04 -26.72
C GLY A 62 12.39 -11.43 -27.19
N THR A 63 13.10 -10.73 -26.30
CA THR A 63 14.37 -10.08 -26.58
C THR A 63 15.45 -10.38 -25.54
N SER A 64 16.69 -9.95 -25.81
CA SER A 64 17.76 -9.91 -24.83
C SER A 64 17.65 -8.64 -23.98
N LEU A 65 18.00 -8.71 -22.71
CA LEU A 65 18.10 -7.53 -21.84
C LEU A 65 19.44 -6.77 -22.01
N PHE A 66 20.44 -7.37 -22.68
CA PHE A 66 21.82 -6.89 -22.68
C PHE A 66 22.38 -6.64 -24.08
N GLU A 67 21.74 -7.15 -25.15
CA GLU A 67 22.23 -7.09 -26.52
C GLU A 67 21.53 -5.99 -27.32
N ALA A 68 22.03 -4.75 -27.24
CA ALA A 68 21.42 -3.59 -27.90
C ALA A 68 21.24 -3.80 -29.43
N ASP A 69 22.21 -4.41 -30.13
CA ASP A 69 22.09 -4.70 -31.57
C ASP A 69 20.94 -5.66 -31.90
N ARG A 70 20.67 -6.63 -31.04
CA ARG A 70 19.57 -7.55 -31.20
C ARG A 70 18.24 -6.84 -31.00
N ILE A 71 18.14 -6.04 -29.94
CA ILE A 71 16.96 -5.23 -29.65
C ILE A 71 16.68 -4.29 -30.82
N LEU A 72 17.71 -3.60 -31.33
CA LEU A 72 17.59 -2.67 -32.44
C LEU A 72 17.08 -3.35 -33.71
N ARG A 73 17.57 -4.54 -34.06
CA ARG A 73 17.05 -5.32 -35.20
C ARG A 73 15.57 -5.69 -35.04
N GLN A 74 15.16 -6.05 -33.81
CA GLN A 74 13.76 -6.35 -33.53
C GLN A 74 12.88 -5.11 -33.67
N LEU A 75 13.33 -3.95 -33.19
CA LEU A 75 12.63 -2.67 -33.36
C LEU A 75 12.44 -2.32 -34.85
N PHE A 76 13.45 -2.53 -35.69
CA PHE A 76 13.31 -2.34 -37.14
C PHE A 76 12.28 -3.30 -37.76
N THR A 77 12.30 -4.57 -37.38
CA THR A 77 11.31 -5.54 -37.86
C THR A 77 9.88 -5.18 -37.40
N ILE A 78 9.72 -4.64 -36.21
CA ILE A 78 8.42 -4.17 -35.70
C ILE A 78 7.94 -2.97 -36.51
N GLU A 79 8.79 -1.99 -36.78
CA GLU A 79 8.43 -0.79 -37.53
C GLU A 79 8.10 -1.12 -39.01
N GLU A 80 8.84 -2.02 -39.65
CA GLU A 80 8.52 -2.50 -41.01
C GLU A 80 7.12 -3.11 -41.09
N LYS A 81 6.68 -3.79 -40.04
CA LYS A 81 5.34 -4.38 -39.95
C LYS A 81 4.26 -3.39 -39.50
N TYR A 82 4.65 -2.43 -38.67
CA TYR A 82 3.75 -1.47 -38.04
C TYR A 82 4.34 -0.05 -38.12
N PRO A 83 4.31 0.59 -39.30
CA PRO A 83 5.01 1.86 -39.53
C PRO A 83 4.41 3.06 -38.76
N ASP A 84 3.22 2.93 -38.19
CA ASP A 84 2.54 3.93 -37.38
C ASP A 84 2.81 3.77 -35.86
N CYS A 85 3.94 3.16 -35.52
CA CYS A 85 4.32 2.93 -34.12
C CYS A 85 4.95 4.16 -33.45
N ALA A 86 4.79 4.22 -32.12
CA ALA A 86 5.60 5.06 -31.22
C ALA A 86 6.21 4.18 -30.14
N ILE A 87 7.25 4.66 -29.47
CA ILE A 87 7.94 3.91 -28.43
C ILE A 87 7.94 4.67 -27.09
N ASP A 88 7.51 3.98 -26.02
CA ASP A 88 7.67 4.45 -24.65
C ASP A 88 9.04 4.03 -24.11
N VAL A 89 9.80 5.00 -23.63
CA VAL A 89 11.11 4.79 -23.00
C VAL A 89 11.07 5.07 -21.49
N THR A 90 9.89 4.97 -20.87
CA THR A 90 9.72 5.09 -19.41
C THR A 90 10.36 3.93 -18.66
N GLY A 91 10.24 2.72 -19.17
CA GLY A 91 10.76 1.47 -18.62
C GLY A 91 11.86 0.86 -19.47
N GLY A 92 12.26 -0.37 -19.14
CA GLY A 92 13.23 -1.17 -19.87
C GLY A 92 14.65 -1.17 -19.30
N SER A 93 15.49 -2.05 -19.82
CA SER A 93 16.92 -2.12 -19.46
C SER A 93 17.72 -1.02 -20.15
N ASP A 94 18.92 -0.71 -19.64
CA ASP A 94 19.82 0.30 -20.24
C ASP A 94 20.11 -0.01 -21.71
N ALA A 95 20.32 -1.28 -22.08
CA ALA A 95 20.53 -1.69 -23.45
C ALA A 95 19.28 -1.47 -24.34
N ALA A 96 18.09 -1.67 -23.77
CA ALA A 96 16.83 -1.42 -24.47
C ALA A 96 16.61 0.08 -24.70
N LEU A 97 16.87 0.91 -23.70
CA LEU A 97 16.79 2.37 -23.81
C LEU A 97 17.78 2.91 -24.84
N PHE A 98 19.02 2.39 -24.83
CA PHE A 98 20.03 2.78 -25.82
C PHE A 98 19.60 2.39 -27.25
N ALA A 99 19.11 1.16 -27.44
CA ALA A 99 18.61 0.69 -28.72
C ALA A 99 17.39 1.49 -29.21
N ALA A 100 16.47 1.83 -28.30
CA ALA A 100 15.30 2.66 -28.59
C ALA A 100 15.67 4.07 -29.06
N GLY A 101 16.65 4.71 -28.42
CA GLY A 101 17.17 6.01 -28.85
C GLY A 101 17.82 5.96 -30.25
N MET A 102 18.62 4.91 -30.53
CA MET A 102 19.19 4.69 -31.88
C MET A 102 18.09 4.43 -32.92
N PHE A 103 17.07 3.68 -32.57
CA PHE A 103 15.93 3.38 -33.42
C PHE A 103 15.13 4.64 -33.78
N ALA A 104 14.73 5.41 -32.76
CA ALA A 104 13.99 6.64 -32.92
C ALA A 104 14.75 7.64 -33.84
N ALA A 105 16.05 7.84 -33.58
CA ALA A 105 16.89 8.73 -34.40
C ALA A 105 17.03 8.27 -35.85
N ARG A 106 17.16 6.96 -36.14
CA ARG A 106 17.36 6.44 -37.50
C ARG A 106 16.09 6.39 -38.33
N LYS A 107 14.93 6.13 -37.69
CA LYS A 107 13.65 5.90 -38.38
C LYS A 107 12.69 7.07 -38.28
N GLY A 108 12.96 8.07 -37.43
CA GLY A 108 12.05 9.16 -37.15
C GLY A 108 10.81 8.71 -36.41
N VAL A 109 10.90 7.60 -35.64
CA VAL A 109 9.80 7.09 -34.83
C VAL A 109 9.63 7.94 -33.59
N SER A 110 8.38 8.31 -33.30
CA SER A 110 8.04 9.08 -32.08
C SER A 110 8.45 8.33 -30.81
N ALA A 111 9.21 8.99 -29.94
CA ALA A 111 9.64 8.46 -28.65
C ALA A 111 9.27 9.42 -27.52
N PHE A 112 8.76 8.90 -26.43
CA PHE A 112 8.34 9.68 -25.27
C PHE A 112 8.64 8.95 -23.95
N THR A 113 8.56 9.67 -22.84
CA THR A 113 8.77 9.11 -21.49
C THR A 113 7.83 9.73 -20.49
N TYR A 114 7.60 9.04 -19.37
CA TYR A 114 6.85 9.57 -18.24
C TYR A 114 7.78 9.98 -17.10
N SER A 115 7.65 11.22 -16.67
CA SER A 115 8.31 11.74 -15.46
C SER A 115 7.41 11.66 -14.25
N ARG A 116 7.72 10.73 -13.34
CA ARG A 116 6.99 10.61 -12.08
C ARG A 116 7.06 11.86 -11.23
N ARG A 117 8.22 12.50 -11.22
CA ARG A 117 8.46 13.71 -10.44
C ARG A 117 7.47 14.82 -10.78
N LYS A 118 7.16 14.97 -12.06
CA LYS A 118 6.24 15.99 -12.53
C LYS A 118 4.83 15.48 -12.80
N ASN A 119 4.64 14.17 -12.71
CA ASN A 119 3.41 13.46 -13.11
C ASN A 119 2.97 13.83 -14.53
N ARG A 120 3.95 13.82 -15.46
CA ARG A 120 3.75 14.23 -16.86
C ARG A 120 4.50 13.33 -17.82
N PHE A 121 3.95 13.17 -19.01
CA PHE A 121 4.66 12.66 -20.15
C PHE A 121 5.43 13.77 -20.83
N TYR A 122 6.52 13.40 -21.49
CA TYR A 122 7.38 14.31 -22.25
C TYR A 122 7.77 13.70 -23.56
N ASP A 123 7.78 14.53 -24.61
CA ASP A 123 8.43 14.20 -25.87
C ASP A 123 9.94 13.99 -25.65
N ILE A 124 10.46 12.95 -26.28
CA ILE A 124 11.90 12.70 -26.43
C ILE A 124 12.31 12.95 -27.87
N SER A 125 11.46 12.54 -28.83
CA SER A 125 11.70 12.71 -30.25
C SER A 125 10.42 12.53 -31.05
N GLY A 126 9.85 13.63 -31.55
CA GLY A 126 8.72 13.63 -32.48
C GLY A 126 7.41 13.06 -31.91
N ALA A 127 7.23 13.13 -30.61
CA ALA A 127 6.03 12.69 -29.91
C ALA A 127 5.25 13.89 -29.33
N ASP A 128 4.97 14.90 -30.14
CA ASP A 128 4.29 16.13 -29.73
C ASP A 128 2.99 15.86 -28.94
N PHE A 129 2.32 14.72 -29.23
CA PHE A 129 1.10 14.29 -28.51
C PHE A 129 1.33 13.96 -27.03
N ALA A 130 2.59 13.71 -26.63
CA ALA A 130 2.99 13.38 -25.27
C ALA A 130 3.72 14.54 -24.57
N ASP A 131 3.98 15.67 -25.27
CA ASP A 131 4.79 16.73 -24.69
C ASP A 131 4.05 17.51 -23.60
N ASP A 132 4.68 17.55 -22.42
CA ASP A 132 4.16 18.17 -21.17
C ASP A 132 2.73 17.71 -20.80
N LEU A 133 2.34 16.52 -21.20
CA LEU A 133 1.01 15.97 -20.97
C LEU A 133 0.85 15.49 -19.52
N TYR A 134 -0.08 16.08 -18.77
CA TYR A 134 -0.37 15.66 -17.40
C TYR A 134 -1.00 14.27 -17.37
N CYS A 135 -0.50 13.41 -16.47
CA CYS A 135 -1.06 12.08 -16.23
C CYS A 135 -2.19 12.17 -15.20
N ASP A 136 -3.43 12.00 -15.64
CA ASP A 136 -4.63 12.02 -14.80
C ASP A 136 -5.11 10.63 -14.38
N LEU A 137 -4.33 9.59 -14.70
CA LEU A 137 -4.64 8.21 -14.34
C LEU A 137 -4.68 8.02 -12.82
N THR A 138 -5.59 7.14 -12.40
CA THR A 138 -5.72 6.69 -11.02
C THR A 138 -5.77 5.17 -10.99
N TYR A 139 -4.95 4.54 -10.15
CA TYR A 139 -4.94 3.10 -9.94
C TYR A 139 -5.40 2.76 -8.53
N SER A 140 -6.35 1.83 -8.43
CA SER A 140 -6.76 1.30 -7.12
C SER A 140 -5.64 0.51 -6.47
N ILE A 141 -5.72 0.33 -5.15
CA ILE A 141 -4.76 -0.49 -4.42
C ILE A 141 -4.74 -1.93 -4.95
N GLU A 142 -5.89 -2.45 -5.35
CA GLU A 142 -6.00 -3.76 -6.01
C GLU A 142 -5.20 -3.82 -7.32
N ASP A 143 -5.21 -2.75 -8.13
CA ASP A 143 -4.48 -2.70 -9.41
C ASP A 143 -2.97 -2.83 -9.20
N PHE A 144 -2.40 -2.19 -8.16
CA PHE A 144 -0.98 -2.33 -7.84
C PHE A 144 -0.60 -3.77 -7.52
N PHE A 145 -1.40 -4.46 -6.70
CA PHE A 145 -1.14 -5.87 -6.39
C PHE A 145 -1.35 -6.78 -7.60
N LEU A 146 -2.45 -6.61 -8.32
CA LEU A 146 -2.76 -7.41 -9.51
C LEU A 146 -1.60 -7.37 -10.51
N MET A 147 -1.09 -6.18 -10.80
CA MET A 147 -0.02 -5.99 -11.78
C MET A 147 1.32 -6.52 -11.29
N ALA A 148 1.63 -6.40 -10.01
CA ALA A 148 2.89 -6.83 -9.44
C ALA A 148 2.95 -8.32 -9.05
N GLY A 149 1.93 -9.10 -9.39
CA GLY A 149 1.90 -10.54 -9.07
C GLY A 149 1.48 -10.82 -7.64
N GLY A 150 0.46 -10.12 -7.17
CA GLY A 150 -0.20 -10.35 -5.90
C GLY A 150 -1.71 -10.35 -6.04
N THR A 151 -2.39 -10.91 -5.06
CA THR A 151 -3.85 -10.87 -4.95
C THR A 151 -4.20 -10.22 -3.61
N LEU A 152 -4.92 -9.11 -3.67
CA LEU A 152 -5.48 -8.49 -2.48
C LEU A 152 -6.61 -9.38 -1.95
N LEU A 153 -6.47 -9.85 -0.73
CA LEU A 153 -7.52 -10.59 -0.04
C LEU A 153 -8.47 -9.64 0.68
N PRO A 154 -9.73 -10.03 0.92
CA PRO A 154 -10.62 -9.23 1.76
C PRO A 154 -9.96 -8.87 3.08
N GLY A 155 -9.97 -7.59 3.42
CA GLY A 155 -9.41 -7.09 4.67
C GLY A 155 -10.21 -7.57 5.88
N ARG A 156 -9.65 -7.37 7.08
CA ARG A 156 -10.34 -7.74 8.33
C ARG A 156 -11.63 -6.94 8.57
N VAL A 157 -11.67 -5.70 8.07
CA VAL A 157 -12.84 -4.83 8.16
C VAL A 157 -13.04 -4.11 6.83
N ASP A 158 -14.27 -4.09 6.35
CA ASP A 158 -14.64 -3.38 5.13
C ASP A 158 -14.49 -1.85 5.34
N ASN A 159 -13.94 -1.15 4.35
CA ASN A 159 -13.81 0.31 4.36
C ASN A 159 -15.14 1.04 4.58
N HIS A 160 -16.26 0.49 4.07
CA HIS A 160 -17.58 1.05 4.31
C HIS A 160 -17.93 1.02 5.80
N ILE A 161 -17.57 -0.06 6.50
CA ILE A 161 -17.72 -0.17 7.95
C ILE A 161 -16.79 0.82 8.65
N LEU A 162 -15.51 0.87 8.27
CA LEU A 162 -14.54 1.80 8.87
C LEU A 162 -14.96 3.26 8.74
N SER A 163 -15.62 3.63 7.63
CA SER A 163 -16.11 5.00 7.42
C SER A 163 -17.12 5.45 8.47
N GLN A 164 -17.91 4.54 9.02
CA GLN A 164 -18.89 4.83 10.07
C GLN A 164 -18.23 5.13 11.42
N TYR A 165 -16.99 4.70 11.62
CA TYR A 165 -16.23 4.88 12.85
C TYR A 165 -15.23 6.03 12.81
N LEU A 166 -15.04 6.71 11.69
CA LEU A 166 -14.11 7.84 11.57
C LEU A 166 -14.22 8.87 12.72
N PRO A 167 -15.41 9.25 13.19
CA PRO A 167 -15.55 10.22 14.29
C PRO A 167 -14.99 9.72 15.63
N TYR A 168 -14.84 8.41 15.79
CA TYR A 168 -14.40 7.79 17.05
C TYR A 168 -12.88 7.58 17.12
N PHE A 169 -12.16 7.63 15.98
CA PHE A 169 -10.73 7.27 15.96
C PHE A 169 -9.84 8.34 16.62
N ASP A 170 -10.16 9.63 16.52
CA ASP A 170 -9.41 10.68 17.24
C ASP A 170 -9.61 10.59 18.77
N PRO A 171 -10.83 10.48 19.32
CA PRO A 171 -11.03 10.22 20.73
C PRO A 171 -10.34 8.94 21.21
N PHE A 172 -10.39 7.87 20.43
CA PHE A 172 -9.74 6.61 20.75
C PHE A 172 -8.22 6.74 20.82
N PHE A 173 -7.62 7.44 19.86
CA PHE A 173 -6.18 7.73 19.87
C PHE A 173 -5.79 8.66 21.02
N SER A 174 -6.62 9.63 21.37
CA SER A 174 -6.41 10.50 22.54
C SER A 174 -6.43 9.72 23.85
N CYS A 175 -7.36 8.78 24.01
CA CYS A 175 -7.41 7.84 25.13
C CYS A 175 -6.12 7.01 25.19
N PHE A 176 -5.68 6.44 24.07
CA PHE A 176 -4.41 5.73 23.99
C PHE A 176 -3.23 6.60 24.43
N LEU A 177 -3.11 7.83 23.94
CA LEU A 177 -2.00 8.72 24.30
C LEU A 177 -1.95 9.03 25.81
N ARG A 178 -3.14 9.19 26.44
CA ARG A 178 -3.26 9.42 27.89
C ARG A 178 -2.75 8.23 28.68
N PHE A 179 -3.12 7.01 28.30
CA PHE A 179 -2.78 5.77 28.99
C PHE A 179 -1.66 4.98 28.29
N ARG A 180 -0.82 5.63 27.50
CA ARG A 180 0.13 4.96 26.61
C ARG A 180 1.01 3.92 27.31
N HIS A 181 1.50 4.22 28.50
CA HIS A 181 2.39 3.33 29.24
C HIS A 181 1.64 2.12 29.83
N GLU A 182 0.38 2.29 30.19
CA GLU A 182 -0.50 1.25 30.73
C GLU A 182 -1.28 0.51 29.64
N TRP A 183 -1.29 1.04 28.40
CA TRP A 183 -2.14 0.53 27.31
C TRP A 183 -2.00 -0.98 27.05
N PRO A 184 -0.78 -1.55 27.00
CA PRO A 184 -0.62 -3.00 26.86
C PRO A 184 -1.27 -3.77 28.00
N THR A 185 -1.21 -3.23 29.22
CA THR A 185 -1.82 -3.83 30.42
C THR A 185 -3.36 -3.74 30.36
N ILE A 186 -3.90 -2.61 29.93
CA ILE A 186 -5.34 -2.40 29.74
C ILE A 186 -5.89 -3.39 28.69
N ILE A 187 -5.25 -3.48 27.55
CA ILE A 187 -5.65 -4.43 26.50
C ILE A 187 -5.54 -5.88 26.98
N SER A 188 -4.46 -6.23 27.68
CA SER A 188 -4.31 -7.56 28.27
C SER A 188 -5.39 -7.86 29.30
N TYR A 189 -5.82 -6.88 30.11
CA TYR A 189 -6.93 -7.02 31.03
C TYR A 189 -8.24 -7.31 30.28
N ILE A 190 -8.58 -6.49 29.30
CA ILE A 190 -9.80 -6.67 28.47
C ILE A 190 -9.79 -8.04 27.79
N GLN A 191 -8.65 -8.49 27.24
CA GLN A 191 -8.54 -9.81 26.64
C GLN A 191 -8.83 -10.95 27.63
N ARG A 192 -8.38 -10.82 28.88
CA ARG A 192 -8.53 -11.88 29.90
C ARG A 192 -9.95 -12.00 30.44
N ILE A 193 -10.66 -10.88 30.58
CA ILE A 193 -12.05 -10.91 31.04
C ILE A 193 -13.04 -11.19 29.91
N SER A 194 -12.63 -11.01 28.63
CA SER A 194 -13.46 -11.29 27.46
C SER A 194 -12.98 -12.54 26.73
N PRO A 195 -13.66 -13.71 26.95
CA PRO A 195 -13.24 -14.97 26.33
C PRO A 195 -13.17 -14.91 24.81
N ALA A 196 -12.28 -15.74 24.24
CA ALA A 196 -11.95 -15.77 22.82
C ALA A 196 -12.99 -16.50 21.95
N GLU A 197 -14.23 -16.66 22.39
CA GLU A 197 -15.26 -17.28 21.56
C GLU A 197 -15.55 -16.43 20.33
N TYR A 198 -15.02 -16.90 19.22
CA TYR A 198 -15.24 -16.31 17.89
C TYR A 198 -16.67 -16.66 17.44
N GLY A 199 -17.43 -15.65 17.04
CA GLY A 199 -18.66 -15.83 16.28
C GLY A 199 -19.97 -15.44 16.96
N GLN A 200 -19.96 -14.98 18.21
CA GLN A 200 -21.19 -14.46 18.80
C GLN A 200 -21.50 -13.04 18.33
N ILE A 201 -22.61 -12.86 17.68
CA ILE A 201 -23.19 -11.58 17.23
C ILE A 201 -24.61 -11.45 17.81
N PRO A 202 -24.90 -10.46 18.65
CA PRO A 202 -24.02 -9.42 19.21
C PRO A 202 -22.98 -9.98 20.19
N PRO A 203 -21.89 -9.22 20.47
CA PRO A 203 -20.94 -9.62 21.51
C PRO A 203 -21.66 -9.79 22.86
N PRO A 204 -21.34 -10.84 23.61
CA PRO A 204 -21.97 -11.07 24.88
C PRO A 204 -21.62 -9.98 25.90
N ASP A 205 -22.42 -9.85 26.94
CA ASP A 205 -22.07 -9.07 28.12
C ASP A 205 -20.84 -9.71 28.78
N ILE A 206 -19.88 -8.85 29.10
CA ILE A 206 -18.65 -9.25 29.74
C ILE A 206 -18.78 -9.00 31.24
N THR A 207 -18.49 -10.02 32.05
CA THR A 207 -18.31 -9.85 33.49
C THR A 207 -17.04 -10.57 33.89
N GLY A 208 -16.14 -9.86 34.52
CA GLY A 208 -14.85 -10.39 34.95
C GLY A 208 -14.42 -9.84 36.32
N SER A 209 -13.45 -10.51 36.91
CA SER A 209 -12.86 -10.04 38.17
C SER A 209 -12.15 -8.70 37.98
N TYR A 210 -12.24 -7.80 38.96
CA TYR A 210 -11.54 -6.54 38.97
C TYR A 210 -10.00 -6.72 38.80
N THR A 211 -9.47 -7.79 39.41
CA THR A 211 -8.05 -8.17 39.26
C THR A 211 -7.98 -9.58 38.67
N VAL A 212 -7.15 -9.71 37.61
CA VAL A 212 -6.88 -10.97 36.91
C VAL A 212 -5.40 -11.35 37.02
N LYS A 213 -5.05 -12.62 36.77
CA LYS A 213 -3.66 -13.03 36.67
C LYS A 213 -3.05 -12.46 35.38
N GLY A 214 -2.03 -11.66 35.50
CA GLY A 214 -1.21 -11.14 34.41
C GLY A 214 -0.20 -12.16 33.88
N GLU A 215 0.67 -11.73 33.00
CA GLU A 215 1.80 -12.54 32.51
C GLU A 215 2.80 -12.77 33.66
N ARG A 216 3.47 -13.95 33.63
CA ARG A 216 4.50 -14.35 34.63
C ARG A 216 4.02 -14.27 36.08
N GLY A 217 2.70 -14.41 36.31
CA GLY A 217 2.14 -14.42 37.67
C GLY A 217 1.92 -13.04 38.29
N SER A 218 2.10 -11.97 37.53
CA SER A 218 1.71 -10.61 37.97
C SER A 218 0.22 -10.49 38.19
N ARG A 219 -0.21 -9.48 38.93
CA ARG A 219 -1.64 -9.09 39.06
C ARG A 219 -1.91 -7.94 38.10
N ASN A 220 -2.97 -8.03 37.33
CA ASN A 220 -3.42 -7.01 36.43
C ASN A 220 -4.83 -6.58 36.82
N SER A 221 -4.99 -5.36 37.34
CA SER A 221 -6.27 -4.81 37.78
C SER A 221 -6.88 -3.95 36.69
N ALA A 222 -8.18 -3.76 36.75
CA ALA A 222 -8.91 -2.85 35.90
C ALA A 222 -8.34 -1.43 36.01
N ASN A 223 -8.09 -0.78 34.88
CA ASN A 223 -7.84 0.64 34.84
C ASN A 223 -9.18 1.35 34.65
N GLU A 224 -9.75 1.86 35.78
CA GLU A 224 -11.11 2.43 35.82
C GLU A 224 -11.22 3.64 34.88
N ASP A 225 -10.25 4.55 34.92
CA ASP A 225 -10.27 5.78 34.10
C ASP A 225 -10.24 5.44 32.60
N ALA A 226 -9.42 4.48 32.19
CA ALA A 226 -9.37 4.05 30.79
C ALA A 226 -10.69 3.37 30.35
N LEU A 227 -11.28 2.53 31.18
CA LEU A 227 -12.56 1.91 30.88
C LEU A 227 -13.70 2.93 30.82
N GLN A 228 -13.71 3.93 31.71
CA GLN A 228 -14.67 5.03 31.66
C GLN A 228 -14.52 5.85 30.38
N GLU A 229 -13.28 6.16 29.97
CA GLU A 229 -13.02 6.90 28.72
C GLU A 229 -13.45 6.08 27.50
N LEU A 230 -13.18 4.78 27.45
CA LEU A 230 -13.67 3.88 26.38
C LEU A 230 -15.21 3.82 26.33
N ALA A 231 -15.88 3.91 27.49
CA ALA A 231 -17.33 4.00 27.55
C ALA A 231 -17.86 5.36 27.05
N GLN A 232 -17.18 6.46 27.38
CA GLN A 232 -17.51 7.80 26.87
C GLN A 232 -17.33 7.89 25.35
N ILE A 233 -16.28 7.26 24.81
CA ILE A 233 -16.07 7.13 23.35
C ILE A 233 -17.19 6.30 22.72
N GLY A 234 -17.84 5.42 23.49
CA GLY A 234 -18.90 4.52 23.02
C GLY A 234 -18.38 3.20 22.44
N PHE A 235 -17.14 2.79 22.74
CA PHE A 235 -16.60 1.49 22.34
C PHE A 235 -17.06 0.36 23.26
N ILE A 236 -17.32 0.70 24.52
CA ILE A 236 -18.00 -0.18 25.48
C ILE A 236 -19.24 0.52 26.02
N GLN A 237 -20.21 -0.25 26.45
CA GLN A 237 -21.54 0.19 26.94
C GLN A 237 -21.88 -0.50 28.27
N ASP A 238 -22.78 0.08 29.01
CA ASP A 238 -23.31 -0.51 30.27
C ASP A 238 -22.18 -0.82 31.26
N LEU A 239 -21.15 0.02 31.31
CA LEU A 239 -19.98 -0.14 32.17
C LEU A 239 -20.42 -0.05 33.65
N THR A 240 -20.13 -1.09 34.40
CA THR A 240 -20.27 -1.13 35.87
C THR A 240 -18.97 -1.61 36.48
N ILE A 241 -18.41 -0.82 37.40
CA ILE A 241 -17.21 -1.14 38.14
C ILE A 241 -17.54 -1.23 39.60
N ILE A 242 -17.27 -2.39 40.22
CA ILE A 242 -17.31 -2.58 41.68
C ILE A 242 -15.84 -2.77 42.09
N PRO A 243 -15.20 -1.72 42.67
CA PRO A 243 -13.78 -1.76 42.99
C PRO A 243 -13.39 -3.01 43.78
N ASP A 244 -12.24 -3.58 43.49
CA ASP A 244 -11.69 -4.81 44.08
C ASP A 244 -12.55 -6.07 43.93
N GLN A 245 -13.68 -6.01 43.25
CA GLN A 245 -14.59 -7.15 43.06
C GLN A 245 -14.72 -7.54 41.58
N GLN A 246 -15.45 -6.73 40.82
CA GLN A 246 -15.77 -7.08 39.43
C GLN A 246 -15.91 -5.86 38.51
N VAL A 247 -15.75 -6.12 37.21
CA VAL A 247 -16.08 -5.19 36.13
C VAL A 247 -17.03 -5.88 35.17
N SER A 248 -18.08 -5.17 34.75
CA SER A 248 -18.97 -5.63 33.70
C SER A 248 -19.20 -4.56 32.65
N PHE A 249 -19.26 -4.94 31.39
CA PHE A 249 -19.58 -4.06 30.25
C PHE A 249 -19.98 -4.92 29.04
N ARG A 250 -20.52 -4.27 28.02
CA ARG A 250 -20.73 -4.85 26.70
C ARG A 250 -19.92 -4.08 25.65
N PHE A 251 -19.28 -4.75 24.71
CA PHE A 251 -18.73 -4.08 23.53
C PHE A 251 -19.87 -3.52 22.69
N ARG A 252 -19.67 -2.34 22.11
CA ARG A 252 -20.62 -1.75 21.16
C ARG A 252 -21.00 -2.74 20.05
N ASP A 253 -20.01 -3.45 19.50
CA ASP A 253 -20.15 -4.40 18.40
C ASP A 253 -18.90 -5.28 18.26
N VAL A 254 -18.91 -6.13 17.22
CA VAL A 254 -17.81 -7.06 16.92
C VAL A 254 -16.51 -6.34 16.50
N HIS A 255 -16.60 -5.16 15.91
CA HIS A 255 -15.44 -4.39 15.44
C HIS A 255 -14.73 -3.73 16.61
N THR A 256 -15.45 -3.04 17.48
CA THR A 256 -14.88 -2.44 18.70
C THR A 256 -14.27 -3.51 19.61
N ARG A 257 -14.91 -4.70 19.71
CA ARG A 257 -14.31 -5.85 20.38
C ARG A 257 -12.99 -6.27 19.74
N ALA A 258 -12.92 -6.36 18.42
CA ALA A 258 -11.71 -6.75 17.71
C ALA A 258 -10.58 -5.73 17.95
N TRP A 259 -10.87 -4.44 17.87
CA TRP A 259 -9.88 -3.38 18.06
C TRP A 259 -9.35 -3.28 19.50
N LEU A 260 -10.17 -3.54 20.49
CA LEU A 260 -9.78 -3.56 21.90
C LEU A 260 -9.07 -4.87 22.32
N ARG A 261 -8.74 -5.74 21.39
CA ARG A 261 -7.95 -6.96 21.63
C ARG A 261 -6.51 -6.87 21.16
N TYR A 262 -6.14 -5.83 20.43
CA TYR A 262 -4.77 -5.66 19.92
C TYR A 262 -4.23 -4.29 20.26
N VAL A 263 -3.03 -4.24 20.82
CA VAL A 263 -2.38 -3.00 21.26
C VAL A 263 -2.17 -2.02 20.09
N GLY A 264 -1.86 -2.54 18.90
CA GLY A 264 -1.57 -1.75 17.70
C GLY A 264 -2.79 -1.17 16.99
N SER A 265 -3.98 -1.75 17.18
CA SER A 265 -5.18 -1.37 16.41
C SER A 265 -5.50 0.13 16.48
N VAL A 266 -5.29 0.75 17.61
CA VAL A 266 -5.53 2.19 17.79
C VAL A 266 -4.70 3.04 16.85
N LEU A 267 -3.42 2.68 16.65
CA LEU A 267 -2.51 3.42 15.76
C LEU A 267 -2.85 3.17 14.28
N GLU A 268 -3.22 1.94 13.93
CA GLU A 268 -3.64 1.57 12.58
C GLU A 268 -4.90 2.35 12.16
N LEU A 269 -5.92 2.39 13.03
CA LEU A 269 -7.17 3.11 12.80
C LEU A 269 -6.97 4.63 12.72
N TYR A 270 -6.12 5.18 13.60
CA TYR A 270 -5.77 6.60 13.56
C TYR A 270 -5.02 6.96 12.27
N THR A 271 -4.09 6.10 11.85
CA THR A 271 -3.33 6.27 10.60
C THR A 271 -4.24 6.16 9.38
N TYR A 272 -5.18 5.21 9.37
CA TYR A 272 -6.20 5.10 8.32
C TYR A 272 -7.02 6.39 8.23
N LYS A 273 -7.55 6.87 9.37
CA LYS A 273 -8.29 8.14 9.42
C LYS A 273 -7.47 9.30 8.90
N ALA A 274 -6.21 9.42 9.28
CA ALA A 274 -5.33 10.49 8.81
C ALA A 274 -5.12 10.46 7.29
N CYS A 275 -5.07 9.29 6.67
CA CYS A 275 -5.06 9.15 5.21
C CYS A 275 -6.37 9.65 4.59
N VAL A 276 -7.52 9.32 5.18
CA VAL A 276 -8.83 9.82 4.73
C VAL A 276 -8.92 11.34 4.87
N ASP A 277 -8.55 11.89 6.04
CA ASP A 277 -8.59 13.33 6.33
C ASP A 277 -7.59 14.14 5.50
N ALA A 278 -6.54 13.50 5.00
CA ALA A 278 -5.62 14.15 4.10
C ALA A 278 -6.29 14.62 2.80
N ALA A 279 -7.39 13.99 2.38
CA ALA A 279 -8.18 14.32 1.20
C ALA A 279 -7.37 14.47 -0.10
N ILE A 280 -6.24 13.72 -0.18
CA ILE A 280 -5.38 13.67 -1.38
C ILE A 280 -5.32 12.28 -1.98
N PHE A 281 -5.80 11.28 -1.27
CA PHE A 281 -5.85 9.90 -1.70
C PHE A 281 -7.24 9.58 -2.26
N HIS A 282 -7.29 8.86 -3.36
CA HIS A 282 -8.55 8.42 -3.97
C HIS A 282 -8.93 7.00 -3.54
N ASP A 283 -7.96 6.24 -2.98
CA ASP A 283 -8.18 4.91 -2.43
C ASP A 283 -7.36 4.74 -1.15
N VAL A 284 -7.98 4.24 -0.07
CA VAL A 284 -7.34 4.00 1.23
C VAL A 284 -7.93 2.74 1.82
N ILE A 285 -7.08 1.80 2.23
CA ILE A 285 -7.50 0.59 2.93
C ILE A 285 -6.69 0.36 4.22
N SER A 286 -7.31 -0.24 5.21
CA SER A 286 -6.66 -0.71 6.44
C SER A 286 -6.54 -2.23 6.41
N SER A 287 -5.47 -2.77 7.02
CA SER A 287 -5.19 -4.22 7.10
C SER A 287 -5.22 -4.90 5.73
N ALA A 288 -4.48 -4.36 4.78
CA ALA A 288 -4.36 -4.92 3.43
C ALA A 288 -3.59 -6.25 3.47
N VAL A 289 -4.30 -7.36 3.33
CA VAL A 289 -3.68 -8.69 3.24
C VAL A 289 -3.41 -9.01 1.78
N VAL A 290 -2.14 -9.17 1.42
CA VAL A 290 -1.73 -9.56 0.08
C VAL A 290 -1.20 -10.99 0.07
N ARG A 291 -1.74 -11.79 -0.84
CA ARG A 291 -1.19 -13.11 -1.19
C ARG A 291 -0.30 -12.96 -2.40
N TRP A 292 0.95 -13.39 -2.28
CA TRP A 292 1.87 -13.42 -3.41
C TRP A 292 1.47 -14.53 -4.37
N ASP A 293 1.57 -14.27 -5.67
CA ASP A 293 1.38 -15.32 -6.66
C ASP A 293 2.51 -16.34 -6.53
N ASP A 294 2.12 -17.59 -6.37
CA ASP A 294 3.05 -18.71 -6.34
C ASP A 294 3.43 -19.15 -7.76
N VAL A 295 4.47 -18.53 -8.30
CA VAL A 295 4.99 -18.85 -9.64
C VAL A 295 5.71 -20.21 -9.67
N LEU A 296 6.12 -20.73 -8.52
CA LEU A 296 6.98 -21.92 -8.42
C LEU A 296 6.34 -23.12 -7.70
N GLY A 297 5.11 -22.99 -7.21
CA GLY A 297 4.40 -24.08 -6.51
C GLY A 297 4.92 -24.37 -5.09
N HIS A 298 5.59 -23.40 -4.45
CA HIS A 298 6.20 -23.56 -3.11
C HIS A 298 5.30 -23.14 -1.95
N GLY A 299 4.06 -22.76 -2.21
CA GLY A 299 3.10 -22.28 -1.21
C GLY A 299 2.87 -20.78 -1.25
N SER A 300 1.74 -20.33 -0.70
CA SER A 300 1.37 -18.91 -0.72
C SER A 300 2.04 -18.16 0.44
N VAL A 301 2.76 -17.08 0.12
CA VAL A 301 3.23 -16.10 1.11
C VAL A 301 2.13 -15.07 1.31
N LEU A 302 1.80 -14.80 2.56
CA LEU A 302 0.85 -13.75 2.96
C LEU A 302 1.60 -12.67 3.73
N ASN A 303 1.36 -11.43 3.36
CA ASN A 303 1.78 -10.27 4.14
C ASN A 303 0.57 -9.39 4.44
N GLU A 304 0.59 -8.76 5.59
CA GLU A 304 -0.36 -7.72 5.97
C GLU A 304 0.34 -6.36 5.94
N ILE A 305 -0.31 -5.37 5.34
CA ILE A 305 0.12 -3.97 5.34
C ILE A 305 -0.90 -3.22 6.18
N ASP A 306 -0.43 -2.57 7.24
CA ASP A 306 -1.30 -2.00 8.26
C ASP A 306 -2.25 -0.94 7.66
N VAL A 307 -1.73 -0.03 6.82
CA VAL A 307 -2.54 0.91 6.02
C VAL A 307 -1.90 1.09 4.65
N MET A 308 -2.71 1.16 3.62
CA MET A 308 -2.26 1.50 2.27
C MET A 308 -3.15 2.59 1.69
N ALA A 309 -2.55 3.53 0.94
CA ALA A 309 -3.26 4.60 0.28
C ALA A 309 -2.73 4.80 -1.15
N ALA A 310 -3.55 5.33 -2.04
CA ALA A 310 -3.16 5.61 -3.42
C ALA A 310 -3.52 7.04 -3.83
N ARG A 311 -2.58 7.71 -4.50
CA ARG A 311 -2.77 9.02 -5.12
C ARG A 311 -2.33 8.98 -6.58
N GLY A 312 -3.27 9.08 -7.51
CA GLY A 312 -2.97 8.88 -8.93
C GLY A 312 -2.37 7.49 -9.17
N VAL A 313 -1.17 7.46 -9.70
CA VAL A 313 -0.41 6.23 -9.97
C VAL A 313 0.66 5.93 -8.92
N ILE A 314 0.58 6.57 -7.76
CA ILE A 314 1.59 6.45 -6.69
C ILE A 314 0.94 5.82 -5.45
N PRO A 315 1.34 4.61 -5.06
CA PRO A 315 0.91 3.98 -3.82
C PRO A 315 1.78 4.43 -2.64
N LEU A 316 1.16 4.48 -1.46
CA LEU A 316 1.78 4.72 -0.17
C LEU A 316 1.56 3.51 0.73
N PHE A 317 2.64 2.94 1.22
CA PHE A 317 2.66 1.81 2.16
C PHE A 317 2.95 2.34 3.56
N LEU A 318 2.08 2.07 4.53
CA LEU A 318 2.26 2.50 5.91
C LEU A 318 2.31 1.30 6.83
N SER A 319 3.34 1.26 7.69
CA SER A 319 3.45 0.29 8.77
C SER A 319 3.34 0.99 10.12
N CYS A 320 2.47 0.49 10.99
CA CYS A 320 2.14 1.04 12.30
C CYS A 320 2.82 0.22 13.40
N LYS A 321 3.61 0.83 14.24
CA LYS A 321 4.34 0.15 15.33
C LYS A 321 4.05 0.81 16.67
N ALA A 322 3.33 0.10 17.55
CA ALA A 322 3.10 0.53 18.93
C ALA A 322 4.30 0.16 19.84
N CYS A 323 5.50 0.17 19.30
CA CYS A 323 6.76 -0.14 19.98
C CYS A 323 7.93 0.42 19.16
N ASP A 324 9.17 0.25 19.69
CA ASP A 324 10.39 0.61 18.98
C ASP A 324 10.48 -0.02 17.58
N ILE A 325 10.95 0.77 16.62
CA ILE A 325 11.15 0.32 15.24
C ILE A 325 12.34 -0.62 15.19
N LYS A 326 12.08 -1.87 14.81
CA LYS A 326 13.12 -2.88 14.57
C LYS A 326 13.57 -2.85 13.10
N THR A 327 14.82 -3.25 12.86
CA THR A 327 15.40 -3.31 11.50
C THR A 327 14.58 -4.21 10.56
N GLU A 328 14.03 -5.31 11.09
CA GLU A 328 13.20 -6.25 10.34
C GLU A 328 11.95 -5.58 9.77
N ALA A 329 11.29 -4.71 10.55
CA ALA A 329 10.12 -3.96 10.09
C ALA A 329 10.44 -2.98 8.95
N LEU A 330 11.61 -2.32 9.01
CA LEU A 330 12.09 -1.47 7.92
C LEU A 330 12.35 -2.28 6.64
N ASN A 331 13.02 -3.42 6.77
CA ASN A 331 13.35 -4.28 5.63
C ASN A 331 12.08 -4.88 4.99
N GLU A 332 11.14 -5.35 5.80
CA GLU A 332 9.86 -5.89 5.33
C GLU A 332 9.06 -4.83 4.54
N LEU A 333 8.93 -3.63 5.11
CA LEU A 333 8.22 -2.53 4.43
C LEU A 333 8.90 -2.13 3.12
N ALA A 334 10.24 -2.10 3.09
CA ALA A 334 10.99 -1.83 1.86
C ALA A 334 10.72 -2.90 0.79
N ILE A 335 10.75 -4.18 1.15
CA ILE A 335 10.47 -5.29 0.23
C ILE A 335 9.05 -5.19 -0.35
N LEU A 336 8.04 -4.93 0.50
CA LEU A 336 6.65 -4.80 0.07
C LEU A 336 6.46 -3.62 -0.88
N ARG A 337 7.01 -2.45 -0.54
CA ARG A 337 7.00 -1.28 -1.40
C ARG A 337 7.65 -1.55 -2.76
N ASP A 338 8.85 -2.11 -2.75
CA ASP A 338 9.63 -2.32 -3.98
C ASP A 338 8.99 -3.40 -4.86
N ARG A 339 8.38 -4.40 -4.24
CA ARG A 339 7.69 -5.48 -4.96
C ARG A 339 6.38 -5.03 -5.60
N PHE A 340 5.54 -4.29 -4.85
CA PHE A 340 4.16 -4.01 -5.26
C PHE A 340 3.92 -2.57 -5.70
N GLY A 341 4.83 -1.66 -5.44
CA GLY A 341 4.57 -0.23 -5.61
C GLY A 341 5.18 0.42 -6.85
N GLY A 342 6.15 -0.21 -7.51
CA GLY A 342 6.88 0.42 -8.63
C GLY A 342 7.86 1.51 -8.18
N LYS A 343 8.44 2.24 -9.15
CA LYS A 343 9.52 3.24 -8.91
C LYS A 343 9.08 4.44 -8.06
N GLY A 344 7.79 4.84 -8.11
CA GLY A 344 7.26 6.02 -7.43
C GLY A 344 6.68 5.76 -6.05
N ALA A 345 6.61 4.49 -5.62
CA ALA A 345 5.99 4.11 -4.36
C ALA A 345 6.65 4.77 -3.15
N LYS A 346 5.84 5.19 -2.21
CA LYS A 346 6.28 5.76 -0.93
C LYS A 346 6.06 4.77 0.20
N ALA A 347 6.90 4.85 1.23
CA ALA A 347 6.78 4.03 2.43
C ALA A 347 6.95 4.90 3.69
N VAL A 348 6.12 4.63 4.69
CA VAL A 348 6.12 5.35 5.96
C VAL A 348 6.01 4.34 7.11
N ILE A 349 6.84 4.49 8.13
CA ILE A 349 6.59 3.89 9.43
C ILE A 349 6.03 4.95 10.37
N VAL A 350 4.89 4.62 10.98
CA VAL A 350 4.27 5.40 12.04
C VAL A 350 4.50 4.68 13.36
N THR A 351 5.07 5.35 14.35
CA THR A 351 5.36 4.72 15.66
C THR A 351 4.92 5.57 16.83
N THR A 352 4.47 4.91 17.89
CA THR A 352 4.12 5.56 19.17
C THR A 352 5.32 5.73 20.10
N GLU A 353 6.52 5.45 19.63
CA GLU A 353 7.77 5.67 20.37
C GLU A 353 8.62 6.76 19.71
N SER A 354 9.52 7.35 20.49
CA SER A 354 10.50 8.31 19.97
C SER A 354 11.54 7.58 19.12
N CYS A 355 11.76 8.03 17.89
CA CYS A 355 12.71 7.39 16.99
C CYS A 355 14.12 7.97 17.15
N ASN A 356 15.10 7.14 17.47
CA ASN A 356 16.49 7.56 17.59
C ASN A 356 17.14 7.87 16.22
N ALA A 357 18.26 8.62 16.24
CA ALA A 357 18.94 9.08 15.02
C ALA A 357 19.43 7.93 14.12
N ALA A 358 19.90 6.81 14.68
CA ALA A 358 20.38 5.66 13.92
C ALA A 358 19.25 4.98 13.15
N THR A 359 18.09 4.78 13.79
CA THR A 359 16.89 4.22 13.15
C THR A 359 16.36 5.16 12.05
N ARG A 360 16.31 6.48 12.31
CA ARG A 360 15.92 7.47 11.28
C ARG A 360 16.86 7.46 10.09
N HIS A 361 18.18 7.39 10.34
CA HIS A 361 19.18 7.31 9.29
C HIS A 361 19.00 6.02 8.44
N ARG A 362 18.82 4.88 9.09
CA ARG A 362 18.56 3.60 8.40
C ARG A 362 17.28 3.65 7.56
N ALA A 363 16.19 4.18 8.11
CA ALA A 363 14.93 4.35 7.39
C ALA A 363 15.13 5.24 6.14
N ALA A 364 15.83 6.38 6.29
CA ALA A 364 16.13 7.28 5.18
C ALA A 364 16.95 6.61 4.07
N GLN A 365 17.95 5.77 4.42
CA GLN A 365 18.71 4.98 3.43
C GLN A 365 17.83 4.00 2.65
N LEU A 366 16.77 3.50 3.27
CA LEU A 366 15.78 2.62 2.62
C LEU A 366 14.66 3.41 1.92
N GLY A 367 14.72 4.76 1.89
CA GLY A 367 13.66 5.58 1.32
C GLY A 367 12.34 5.50 2.10
N ILE A 368 12.41 5.23 3.41
CA ILE A 368 11.25 5.13 4.31
C ILE A 368 11.19 6.39 5.18
N ALA A 369 10.07 7.10 5.15
CA ALA A 369 9.82 8.19 6.08
C ALA A 369 9.39 7.64 7.46
N VAL A 370 9.77 8.34 8.51
CA VAL A 370 9.37 7.99 9.88
C VAL A 370 8.53 9.13 10.45
N ILE A 371 7.39 8.77 11.02
CA ILE A 371 6.52 9.66 11.81
C ILE A 371 6.47 9.07 13.21
N ASP A 372 7.01 9.78 14.18
CA ASP A 372 7.15 9.27 15.53
C ASP A 372 6.19 9.94 16.53
N LEU A 373 6.31 9.55 17.80
CA LEU A 373 5.42 10.00 18.88
C LEU A 373 5.28 11.53 18.95
N GLU A 374 6.36 12.28 18.77
CA GLU A 374 6.29 13.75 18.91
C GLU A 374 5.47 14.39 17.78
N GLU A 375 5.57 13.85 16.55
CA GLU A 375 4.75 14.28 15.43
C GLU A 375 3.28 13.86 15.62
N LEU A 376 3.04 12.70 16.23
CA LEU A 376 1.69 12.23 16.56
C LEU A 376 1.03 13.08 17.65
N LYS A 377 1.74 13.40 18.74
CA LYS A 377 1.25 14.25 19.82
C LYS A 377 0.89 15.67 19.37
N THR A 378 1.61 16.18 18.38
CA THR A 378 1.37 17.52 17.82
C THR A 378 0.35 17.52 16.67
N GLY A 379 -0.30 16.39 16.38
CA GLY A 379 -1.33 16.27 15.33
C GLY A 379 -0.79 16.46 13.92
N GLN A 380 0.52 16.25 13.69
CA GLN A 380 1.14 16.54 12.39
C GLN A 380 0.98 15.42 11.36
N LEU A 381 0.37 14.28 11.71
CA LEU A 381 0.30 13.10 10.82
C LEU A 381 -0.27 13.44 9.45
N VAL A 382 -1.43 14.10 9.39
CA VAL A 382 -2.07 14.52 8.12
C VAL A 382 -1.17 15.44 7.29
N HIS A 383 -0.54 16.42 7.94
CA HIS A 383 0.39 17.33 7.25
C HIS A 383 1.60 16.58 6.69
N ARG A 384 2.20 15.70 7.48
CA ARG A 384 3.36 14.90 7.07
C ARG A 384 3.04 13.98 5.88
N LEU A 385 1.87 13.34 5.87
CA LEU A 385 1.42 12.54 4.74
C LEU A 385 1.33 13.37 3.46
N LYS A 386 0.76 14.58 3.54
CA LYS A 386 0.70 15.51 2.40
C LYS A 386 2.09 15.92 1.90
N VAL A 387 3.03 16.17 2.81
CA VAL A 387 4.42 16.53 2.46
C VAL A 387 5.13 15.36 1.78
N ILE A 388 5.04 14.14 2.36
CA ILE A 388 5.67 12.93 1.81
C ILE A 388 5.16 12.63 0.39
N MET A 389 3.87 12.83 0.14
CA MET A 389 3.27 12.61 -1.18
C MET A 389 3.56 13.74 -2.19
N LYS A 390 4.09 14.88 -1.75
CA LYS A 390 4.54 15.99 -2.63
C LYS A 390 6.05 15.99 -2.83
N ALA A 391 6.81 15.45 -1.87
CA ALA A 391 8.27 15.46 -1.91
C ALA A 391 8.81 14.45 -2.92
N GLU A 392 9.57 14.97 -3.86
CA GLU A 392 10.53 14.25 -4.70
C GLU A 392 11.85 14.99 -4.76
#